data_3c0c0d9e7a5217caad8dcefe9ec1d7cf
#
_entry.id   3c0c0d9e7a5217caad8dcefe9ec1d7cf
#
_cell.length_a   1.000
_cell.length_b   1.000
_cell.length_c   1.000
_cell.angle_alpha   90.00
_cell.angle_beta   90.00
_cell.angle_gamma   90.00
#
_symmetry.space_group_name_H-M   'P 1'
#
loop_
_entity.id
_entity.type
_entity.pdbx_description
1 polymer ?
#
loop_
_entity_poly.entity_id
_entity_poly.type
_entity_poly.pdbx_seq_one_letter_code
_entity_poly.pdbx_strand_id
1 'polypeptide(L)'
;MDTERAYTQDIRPLKILILNLMPNKTVTETQLLRLLGNTPLQIEVDFIYTESYLPKHTSIQYLSQFYGTFEDVKDKYYDGFIITGAPVERMEYEEVAYWKEVCEIMDWSRKHAWSTFHICWGAFAGLYHHYGIKKYYEPKKVFGVYKHHLNVKHEKLFRGFDDEFYVPHSRHIGMKREDIEKVKDLTIMAEGDAGVYIVANLKDNEFFITGHAEYDPYSLKSEYDRDIKCWYGYAYSYQLLS
;
A
#
# COMPACT_ATOMS: atom_id res chain seq x y z
N MET A 1 -24.41 -2.12 -2.69
CA MET A 1 -25.35 -1.30 -3.47
C MET A 1 -25.99 -2.22 -4.50
N ASP A 2 -27.33 -2.16 -4.72
CA ASP A 2 -27.93 -2.90 -5.80
C ASP A 2 -27.71 -2.19 -7.16
N THR A 3 -27.88 -2.95 -8.24
CA THR A 3 -27.60 -2.50 -9.61
C THR A 3 -28.50 -1.33 -10.03
N GLU A 4 -29.76 -1.32 -9.57
CA GLU A 4 -30.74 -0.29 -9.93
C GLU A 4 -30.36 1.07 -9.31
N ARG A 5 -29.88 1.07 -8.06
CA ARG A 5 -29.42 2.27 -7.38
C ARG A 5 -28.09 2.80 -7.97
N ALA A 6 -27.24 1.93 -8.51
CA ALA A 6 -26.05 2.34 -9.22
C ALA A 6 -26.36 3.09 -10.51
N TYR A 7 -27.39 2.66 -11.26
CA TYR A 7 -27.81 3.30 -12.52
C TYR A 7 -28.53 4.65 -12.32
N THR A 8 -29.04 4.94 -11.12
CA THR A 8 -29.81 6.17 -10.82
C THR A 8 -29.00 7.24 -10.12
N GLN A 9 -27.69 7.09 -9.98
CA GLN A 9 -26.84 8.12 -9.40
C GLN A 9 -26.61 9.29 -10.35
N ASP A 10 -26.81 10.52 -9.85
CA ASP A 10 -26.58 11.77 -10.60
C ASP A 10 -25.09 12.14 -10.78
N ILE A 11 -24.19 11.36 -10.16
CA ILE A 11 -22.74 11.56 -10.26
C ILE A 11 -22.09 10.42 -11.04
N ARG A 12 -21.05 10.73 -11.83
CA ARG A 12 -20.28 9.70 -12.51
C ARG A 12 -19.62 8.76 -11.49
N PRO A 13 -19.33 7.52 -11.89
CA PRO A 13 -18.51 6.62 -11.07
C PRO A 13 -17.15 7.26 -10.69
N LEU A 14 -16.69 6.99 -9.48
CA LEU A 14 -15.32 7.32 -9.08
C LEU A 14 -14.35 6.32 -9.73
N LYS A 15 -13.33 6.85 -10.37
CA LYS A 15 -12.29 6.04 -11.02
C LYS A 15 -11.10 5.86 -10.08
N ILE A 16 -10.82 4.62 -9.74
CA ILE A 16 -9.70 4.24 -8.87
C ILE A 16 -8.71 3.39 -9.65
N LEU A 17 -7.46 3.78 -9.64
CA LEU A 17 -6.35 2.98 -10.14
C LEU A 17 -5.66 2.25 -8.99
N ILE A 18 -5.24 1.01 -9.22
CA ILE A 18 -4.46 0.24 -8.24
C ILE A 18 -3.22 -0.34 -8.91
N LEU A 19 -2.04 0.13 -8.51
CA LEU A 19 -0.77 -0.53 -8.81
C LEU A 19 -0.54 -1.62 -7.79
N ASN A 20 -0.80 -2.85 -8.19
CA ASN A 20 -0.67 -4.01 -7.31
C ASN A 20 0.71 -4.65 -7.46
N LEU A 21 1.60 -4.39 -6.49
CA LEU A 21 2.98 -4.93 -6.44
C LEU A 21 3.08 -6.24 -5.66
N MET A 22 1.98 -6.70 -5.06
CA MET A 22 1.97 -7.94 -4.28
C MET A 22 2.08 -9.18 -5.19
N PRO A 23 2.79 -10.24 -4.76
CA PRO A 23 2.97 -11.46 -5.54
C PRO A 23 1.66 -12.25 -5.71
N ASN A 24 0.82 -12.28 -4.67
CA ASN A 24 -0.52 -12.88 -4.75
C ASN A 24 -1.55 -11.78 -5.02
N LYS A 25 -1.81 -11.55 -6.30
CA LYS A 25 -2.68 -10.47 -6.77
C LYS A 25 -4.10 -10.58 -6.21
N THR A 26 -4.71 -11.76 -6.28
CA THR A 26 -6.12 -11.98 -5.96
C THR A 26 -6.47 -11.71 -4.50
N VAL A 27 -5.57 -12.01 -3.57
CA VAL A 27 -5.77 -11.70 -2.14
C VAL A 27 -5.85 -10.19 -1.93
N THR A 28 -4.87 -9.46 -2.47
CA THR A 28 -4.80 -7.99 -2.34
C THR A 28 -5.98 -7.31 -3.04
N GLU A 29 -6.36 -7.80 -4.24
CA GLU A 29 -7.56 -7.34 -4.95
C GLU A 29 -8.81 -7.45 -4.08
N THR A 30 -9.05 -8.64 -3.53
CA THR A 30 -10.22 -8.91 -2.68
C THR A 30 -10.25 -7.99 -1.46
N GLN A 31 -9.11 -7.79 -0.80
CA GLN A 31 -9.00 -6.92 0.37
C GLN A 31 -9.33 -5.47 0.02
N LEU A 32 -8.71 -4.93 -1.04
CA LEU A 32 -8.94 -3.54 -1.46
C LEU A 32 -10.35 -3.34 -2.01
N LEU A 33 -10.84 -4.24 -2.86
CA LEU A 33 -12.19 -4.14 -3.43
C LEU A 33 -13.28 -4.22 -2.36
N ARG A 34 -13.08 -5.02 -1.30
CA ARG A 34 -13.99 -5.06 -0.16
C ARG A 34 -14.10 -3.70 0.53
N LEU A 35 -12.97 -3.00 0.75
CA LEU A 35 -12.97 -1.68 1.36
C LEU A 35 -13.58 -0.62 0.44
N LEU A 36 -13.17 -0.60 -0.82
CA LEU A 36 -13.68 0.33 -1.82
C LEU A 36 -15.18 0.13 -2.11
N GLY A 37 -15.64 -1.13 -2.09
CA GLY A 37 -17.05 -1.46 -2.30
C GLY A 37 -17.96 -1.14 -1.10
N ASN A 38 -17.41 -0.82 0.07
CA ASN A 38 -18.18 -0.46 1.27
C ASN A 38 -18.59 1.03 1.26
N THR A 39 -19.20 1.48 0.17
CA THR A 39 -19.67 2.84 -0.04
C THR A 39 -20.99 2.83 -0.83
N PRO A 40 -21.87 3.83 -0.66
CA PRO A 40 -23.03 4.00 -1.53
C PRO A 40 -22.68 4.53 -2.93
N LEU A 41 -21.45 4.93 -3.18
CA LEU A 41 -21.01 5.47 -4.47
C LEU A 41 -20.62 4.36 -5.43
N GLN A 42 -20.85 4.57 -6.72
CA GLN A 42 -20.34 3.69 -7.76
C GLN A 42 -18.85 3.92 -7.95
N ILE A 43 -18.08 2.84 -7.99
CA ILE A 43 -16.61 2.87 -8.16
C ILE A 43 -16.25 1.97 -9.34
N GLU A 44 -15.44 2.49 -10.24
CA GLU A 44 -14.75 1.75 -11.30
C GLU A 44 -13.30 1.58 -10.89
N VAL A 45 -12.76 0.37 -10.99
CA VAL A 45 -11.40 0.05 -10.57
C VAL A 45 -10.60 -0.51 -11.75
N ASP A 46 -9.51 0.17 -12.09
CA ASP A 46 -8.49 -0.33 -12.99
C ASP A 46 -7.32 -0.89 -12.17
N PHE A 47 -6.81 -2.06 -12.56
CA PHE A 47 -5.61 -2.65 -11.98
C PHE A 47 -4.45 -2.56 -12.97
N ILE A 48 -3.26 -2.20 -12.48
CA ILE A 48 -2.03 -2.27 -13.25
C ILE A 48 -0.95 -3.05 -12.49
N TYR A 49 -0.01 -3.61 -13.24
CA TYR A 49 1.20 -4.24 -12.73
C TYR A 49 2.43 -3.63 -13.42
N THR A 50 3.62 -3.88 -12.88
CA THR A 50 4.89 -3.44 -13.48
C THR A 50 5.32 -4.38 -14.60
N GLU A 51 5.59 -3.84 -15.81
CA GLU A 51 6.04 -4.63 -16.96
C GLU A 51 7.50 -5.08 -16.82
N SER A 52 8.33 -4.29 -16.14
CA SER A 52 9.74 -4.58 -15.89
C SER A 52 9.97 -5.83 -15.00
N TYR A 53 8.90 -6.36 -14.38
CA TYR A 53 8.97 -7.58 -13.57
C TYR A 53 7.67 -8.37 -13.62
N LEU A 54 7.70 -9.54 -14.28
CA LEU A 54 6.54 -10.44 -14.33
C LEU A 54 6.40 -11.20 -12.99
N PRO A 55 5.22 -11.17 -12.36
CA PRO A 55 4.97 -11.83 -11.08
C PRO A 55 5.01 -13.35 -11.25
N LYS A 56 5.79 -14.03 -10.39
CA LYS A 56 6.00 -15.49 -10.46
C LYS A 56 4.77 -16.32 -9.99
N HIS A 57 3.85 -15.71 -9.26
CA HIS A 57 2.71 -16.38 -8.60
C HIS A 57 1.36 -16.06 -9.25
N THR A 58 1.35 -15.33 -10.36
CA THR A 58 0.13 -14.99 -11.09
C THR A 58 0.30 -15.40 -12.55
N SER A 59 -0.68 -16.11 -13.12
CA SER A 59 -0.59 -16.54 -14.52
C SER A 59 -0.67 -15.33 -15.47
N ILE A 60 0.05 -15.42 -16.59
CA ILE A 60 0.03 -14.39 -17.64
C ILE A 60 -1.41 -14.22 -18.18
N GLN A 61 -2.17 -15.31 -18.29
CA GLN A 61 -3.56 -15.27 -18.71
C GLN A 61 -4.44 -14.45 -17.77
N TYR A 62 -4.23 -14.57 -16.45
CA TYR A 62 -4.94 -13.76 -15.47
C TYR A 62 -4.58 -12.28 -15.60
N LEU A 63 -3.29 -11.97 -15.72
CA LEU A 63 -2.83 -10.59 -15.91
C LEU A 63 -3.44 -9.97 -17.17
N SER A 64 -3.39 -10.64 -18.31
CA SER A 64 -3.93 -10.11 -19.56
C SER A 64 -5.45 -9.89 -19.54
N GLN A 65 -6.18 -10.58 -18.65
CA GLN A 65 -7.62 -10.44 -18.53
C GLN A 65 -8.05 -9.33 -17.58
N PHE A 66 -7.30 -9.10 -16.50
CA PHE A 66 -7.74 -8.24 -15.39
C PHE A 66 -6.80 -7.06 -15.11
N TYR A 67 -5.62 -7.03 -15.71
CA TYR A 67 -4.62 -6.01 -15.47
C TYR A 67 -4.24 -5.31 -16.78
N GLY A 68 -4.09 -3.99 -16.70
CA GLY A 68 -3.39 -3.21 -17.71
C GLY A 68 -1.92 -2.98 -17.32
N THR A 69 -1.22 -2.30 -18.19
CA THR A 69 0.13 -1.78 -17.98
C THR A 69 0.07 -0.27 -17.72
N PHE A 70 1.21 0.35 -17.40
CA PHE A 70 1.25 1.79 -17.25
C PHE A 70 0.90 2.51 -18.56
N GLU A 71 1.31 1.97 -19.71
CA GLU A 71 1.00 2.51 -21.04
C GLU A 71 -0.53 2.59 -21.31
N ASP A 72 -1.32 1.65 -20.78
CA ASP A 72 -2.77 1.62 -20.96
C ASP A 72 -3.51 2.70 -20.17
N VAL A 73 -2.84 3.31 -19.18
CA VAL A 73 -3.46 4.27 -18.24
C VAL A 73 -2.81 5.65 -18.23
N LYS A 74 -1.64 5.84 -18.82
CA LYS A 74 -0.85 7.08 -18.73
C LYS A 74 -1.58 8.35 -19.18
N ASP A 75 -2.54 8.24 -20.10
CA ASP A 75 -3.34 9.38 -20.61
C ASP A 75 -4.66 9.56 -19.87
N LYS A 76 -4.96 8.71 -18.86
CA LYS A 76 -6.19 8.76 -18.08
C LYS A 76 -6.01 9.59 -16.80
N TYR A 77 -7.15 10.01 -16.22
CA TYR A 77 -7.21 10.68 -14.93
C TYR A 77 -8.07 9.86 -13.97
N TYR A 78 -7.65 9.81 -12.70
CA TYR A 78 -8.28 9.03 -11.65
C TYR A 78 -8.64 9.90 -10.44
N ASP A 79 -9.73 9.55 -9.76
CA ASP A 79 -10.13 10.18 -8.50
C ASP A 79 -9.28 9.68 -7.33
N GLY A 80 -8.78 8.46 -7.41
CA GLY A 80 -7.87 7.88 -6.42
C GLY A 80 -6.88 6.92 -7.07
N PHE A 81 -5.70 6.84 -6.48
CA PHE A 81 -4.67 5.90 -6.86
C PHE A 81 -4.12 5.19 -5.62
N ILE A 82 -3.99 3.88 -5.68
CA ILE A 82 -3.43 3.07 -4.61
C ILE A 82 -2.18 2.36 -5.12
N ILE A 83 -1.06 2.55 -4.43
CA ILE A 83 0.18 1.81 -4.62
C ILE A 83 0.34 0.85 -3.46
N THR A 84 0.31 -0.45 -3.72
CA THR A 84 0.34 -1.47 -2.66
C THR A 84 1.74 -1.69 -2.09
N GLY A 85 1.83 -2.47 -1.03
CA GLY A 85 3.08 -3.03 -0.53
C GLY A 85 3.73 -3.99 -1.54
N ALA A 86 4.98 -4.36 -1.25
CA ALA A 86 5.74 -5.36 -1.98
C ALA A 86 6.71 -6.09 -1.03
N PRO A 87 6.96 -7.40 -1.20
CA PRO A 87 7.82 -8.17 -0.30
C PRO A 87 9.32 -8.01 -0.64
N VAL A 88 9.76 -6.77 -0.90
CA VAL A 88 11.13 -6.40 -1.30
C VAL A 88 11.77 -5.42 -0.30
N GLU A 89 11.23 -5.30 0.89
CA GLU A 89 11.64 -4.33 1.90
C GLU A 89 13.11 -4.46 2.35
N ARG A 90 13.70 -5.68 2.21
CA ARG A 90 15.10 -5.96 2.55
C ARG A 90 16.11 -5.62 1.44
N MET A 91 15.62 -5.25 0.25
CA MET A 91 16.47 -4.78 -0.85
C MET A 91 16.62 -3.25 -0.77
N GLU A 92 17.75 -2.72 -1.24
CA GLU A 92 17.82 -1.29 -1.52
C GLU A 92 16.87 -0.96 -2.67
N TYR A 93 16.33 0.27 -2.70
CA TYR A 93 15.29 0.62 -3.67
C TYR A 93 15.79 0.48 -5.11
N GLU A 94 17.02 0.90 -5.37
CA GLU A 94 17.66 0.86 -6.69
C GLU A 94 17.96 -0.56 -7.18
N GLU A 95 17.99 -1.55 -6.26
CA GLU A 95 18.16 -2.98 -6.59
C GLU A 95 16.84 -3.66 -6.97
N VAL A 96 15.70 -3.03 -6.69
CA VAL A 96 14.38 -3.56 -7.06
C VAL A 96 14.20 -3.46 -8.57
N ALA A 97 13.97 -4.59 -9.24
CA ALA A 97 13.94 -4.69 -10.70
C ALA A 97 12.97 -3.70 -11.38
N TYR A 98 11.85 -3.39 -10.73
CA TYR A 98 10.83 -2.45 -11.22
C TYR A 98 10.92 -1.05 -10.59
N TRP A 99 12.01 -0.71 -9.93
CA TRP A 99 12.13 0.57 -9.21
C TRP A 99 11.94 1.79 -10.11
N LYS A 100 12.59 1.81 -11.26
CA LYS A 100 12.50 2.94 -12.20
C LYS A 100 11.07 3.16 -12.70
N GLU A 101 10.37 2.08 -13.04
CA GLU A 101 8.99 2.13 -13.49
C GLU A 101 8.05 2.62 -12.37
N VAL A 102 8.23 2.15 -11.14
CA VAL A 102 7.45 2.63 -10.00
C VAL A 102 7.71 4.11 -9.73
N CYS A 103 8.94 4.59 -9.83
CA CYS A 103 9.25 6.03 -9.70
C CYS A 103 8.52 6.86 -10.78
N GLU A 104 8.53 6.41 -12.03
CA GLU A 104 7.82 7.09 -13.13
C GLU A 104 6.31 7.14 -12.86
N ILE A 105 5.72 6.04 -12.41
CA ILE A 105 4.30 5.97 -12.06
C ILE A 105 3.98 6.88 -10.85
N MET A 106 4.84 6.96 -9.84
CA MET A 106 4.69 7.86 -8.72
C MET A 106 4.71 9.34 -9.14
N ASP A 107 5.66 9.72 -10.02
CA ASP A 107 5.73 11.09 -10.54
C ASP A 107 4.51 11.43 -11.41
N TRP A 108 4.05 10.47 -12.23
CA TRP A 108 2.85 10.61 -13.04
C TRP A 108 1.60 10.79 -12.17
N SER A 109 1.50 10.05 -11.07
CA SER A 109 0.31 10.07 -10.21
C SER A 109 -0.02 11.46 -9.65
N ARG A 110 1.00 12.27 -9.35
CA ARG A 110 0.84 13.65 -8.86
C ARG A 110 0.11 14.59 -9.83
N LYS A 111 0.02 14.21 -11.12
CA LYS A 111 -0.66 15.00 -12.14
C LYS A 111 -1.96 14.36 -12.64
N HIS A 112 -2.11 13.06 -12.43
CA HIS A 112 -3.18 12.25 -13.02
C HIS A 112 -4.12 11.59 -12.00
N ALA A 113 -3.80 11.67 -10.70
CA ALA A 113 -4.67 11.23 -9.62
C ALA A 113 -5.00 12.39 -8.68
N TRP A 114 -6.29 12.50 -8.30
CA TRP A 114 -6.71 13.51 -7.32
C TRP A 114 -6.12 13.22 -5.93
N SER A 115 -6.05 11.96 -5.55
CA SER A 115 -5.47 11.51 -4.29
C SER A 115 -4.69 10.22 -4.49
N THR A 116 -3.53 10.08 -3.83
CA THR A 116 -2.70 8.88 -3.91
C THR A 116 -2.45 8.30 -2.52
N PHE A 117 -2.72 6.98 -2.37
CA PHE A 117 -2.45 6.21 -1.17
C PHE A 117 -1.30 5.24 -1.45
N HIS A 118 -0.22 5.39 -0.72
CA HIS A 118 0.92 4.49 -0.70
C HIS A 118 0.81 3.59 0.52
N ILE A 119 0.81 2.26 0.35
CA ILE A 119 0.60 1.30 1.44
C ILE A 119 1.88 0.50 1.71
N CYS A 120 2.24 0.34 2.97
CA CYS A 120 3.37 -0.46 3.47
C CYS A 120 4.68 -0.13 2.72
N TRP A 121 5.29 -1.07 1.99
CA TRP A 121 6.48 -0.79 1.19
C TRP A 121 6.29 0.38 0.22
N GLY A 122 5.13 0.50 -0.39
CA GLY A 122 4.80 1.63 -1.25
C GLY A 122 4.91 2.97 -0.53
N ALA A 123 4.51 3.04 0.75
CA ALA A 123 4.65 4.25 1.57
C ALA A 123 6.12 4.63 1.80
N PHE A 124 6.96 3.65 2.17
CA PHE A 124 8.38 3.89 2.34
C PHE A 124 9.07 4.27 1.02
N ALA A 125 8.69 3.61 -0.08
CA ALA A 125 9.20 3.89 -1.42
C ALA A 125 8.84 5.31 -1.89
N GLY A 126 7.58 5.73 -1.71
CA GLY A 126 7.13 7.07 -2.06
C GLY A 126 7.81 8.17 -1.24
N LEU A 127 7.94 7.97 0.07
CA LEU A 127 8.66 8.91 0.95
C LEU A 127 10.15 9.01 0.59
N TYR A 128 10.77 7.90 0.18
CA TYR A 128 12.15 7.93 -0.30
C TYR A 128 12.27 8.64 -1.64
N HIS A 129 11.44 8.27 -2.63
CA HIS A 129 11.50 8.83 -3.98
C HIS A 129 11.25 10.34 -3.99
N HIS A 130 10.19 10.78 -3.33
CA HIS A 130 9.76 12.19 -3.40
C HIS A 130 10.47 13.11 -2.41
N TYR A 131 10.92 12.59 -1.27
CA TYR A 131 11.42 13.42 -0.17
C TYR A 131 12.79 12.99 0.36
N GLY A 132 13.38 11.92 -0.17
CA GLY A 132 14.69 11.41 0.27
C GLY A 132 14.70 10.82 1.68
N ILE A 133 13.52 10.49 2.24
CA ILE A 133 13.42 9.89 3.57
C ILE A 133 13.85 8.44 3.50
N LYS A 134 14.93 8.10 4.20
CA LYS A 134 15.51 6.77 4.18
C LYS A 134 14.81 5.82 5.14
N LYS A 135 14.65 4.57 4.73
CA LYS A 135 14.25 3.48 5.62
C LYS A 135 15.41 3.10 6.54
N TYR A 136 15.10 2.53 7.69
CA TYR A 136 16.04 1.77 8.52
C TYR A 136 15.46 0.38 8.78
N TYR A 137 16.32 -0.56 9.14
CA TYR A 137 15.90 -1.92 9.47
C TYR A 137 15.55 -2.02 10.96
N GLU A 138 14.35 -2.53 11.22
CA GLU A 138 13.91 -2.80 12.59
C GLU A 138 14.70 -3.97 13.19
N PRO A 139 15.10 -3.90 14.47
CA PRO A 139 15.81 -5.00 15.15
C PRO A 139 15.01 -6.29 15.18
N LYS A 140 13.68 -6.18 15.18
CA LYS A 140 12.72 -7.28 15.12
C LYS A 140 11.60 -6.89 14.16
N LYS A 141 11.01 -7.90 13.48
CA LYS A 141 9.83 -7.68 12.65
C LYS A 141 8.73 -7.00 13.47
N VAL A 142 8.24 -5.86 13.03
CA VAL A 142 7.02 -5.23 13.55
C VAL A 142 5.86 -6.05 13.01
N PHE A 143 5.32 -6.94 13.84
CA PHE A 143 4.33 -7.93 13.43
C PHE A 143 3.25 -8.08 14.49
N GLY A 144 2.02 -7.74 14.15
CA GLY A 144 0.87 -7.77 15.07
C GLY A 144 -0.10 -6.63 14.83
N VAL A 145 -1.00 -6.44 15.78
CA VAL A 145 -1.98 -5.35 15.80
C VAL A 145 -1.54 -4.36 16.87
N TYR A 146 -1.27 -3.11 16.44
CA TYR A 146 -0.71 -2.07 17.30
C TYR A 146 -1.69 -0.92 17.48
N LYS A 147 -1.65 -0.31 18.67
CA LYS A 147 -2.43 0.88 19.00
C LYS A 147 -1.80 2.13 18.38
N HIS A 148 -2.64 2.98 17.84
CA HIS A 148 -2.28 4.27 17.23
C HIS A 148 -3.19 5.37 17.74
N HIS A 149 -2.76 6.61 17.61
CA HIS A 149 -3.54 7.81 17.88
C HIS A 149 -3.38 8.84 16.76
N LEU A 150 -4.33 9.76 16.69
CA LEU A 150 -4.33 10.85 15.73
C LEU A 150 -3.51 12.03 16.26
N ASN A 151 -2.58 12.55 15.46
CA ASN A 151 -1.87 13.81 15.72
C ASN A 151 -2.67 15.03 15.21
N VAL A 152 -3.58 14.82 14.24
CA VAL A 152 -4.43 15.85 13.65
C VAL A 152 -5.89 15.41 13.71
N LYS A 153 -6.75 16.18 14.38
CA LYS A 153 -8.12 15.75 14.72
C LYS A 153 -9.19 16.15 13.69
N HIS A 154 -8.94 17.15 12.86
CA HIS A 154 -9.98 17.77 12.02
C HIS A 154 -9.81 17.53 10.52
N GLU A 155 -8.93 16.60 10.15
CA GLU A 155 -8.74 16.25 8.76
C GLU A 155 -9.88 15.36 8.24
N LYS A 156 -10.26 15.59 6.97
CA LYS A 156 -11.36 14.87 6.31
C LYS A 156 -11.13 13.36 6.30
N LEU A 157 -9.87 12.92 6.18
CA LEU A 157 -9.46 11.53 6.19
C LEU A 157 -9.91 10.79 7.46
N PHE A 158 -9.95 11.48 8.60
CA PHE A 158 -10.25 10.89 9.90
C PHE A 158 -11.70 11.08 10.36
N ARG A 159 -12.58 11.48 9.45
CA ARG A 159 -14.00 11.60 9.81
C ARG A 159 -14.56 10.24 10.21
N GLY A 160 -14.97 10.12 11.47
CA GLY A 160 -15.52 8.89 12.04
C GLY A 160 -14.48 7.96 12.68
N PHE A 161 -13.21 8.37 12.73
CA PHE A 161 -12.19 7.68 13.52
C PHE A 161 -12.34 7.99 15.01
N ASP A 162 -12.03 7.00 15.83
CA ASP A 162 -11.80 7.19 17.25
C ASP A 162 -10.44 7.89 17.48
N ASP A 163 -10.27 8.53 18.66
CA ASP A 163 -8.98 9.17 19.02
C ASP A 163 -7.83 8.13 19.09
N GLU A 164 -8.16 6.88 19.42
CA GLU A 164 -7.25 5.73 19.46
C GLU A 164 -7.86 4.59 18.65
N PHE A 165 -7.04 3.92 17.86
CA PHE A 165 -7.46 2.81 17.00
C PHE A 165 -6.34 1.79 16.82
N TYR A 166 -6.68 0.62 16.32
CA TYR A 166 -5.76 -0.50 16.17
C TYR A 166 -5.53 -0.84 14.69
N VAL A 167 -4.26 -1.06 14.31
CA VAL A 167 -3.87 -1.35 12.92
C VAL A 167 -2.93 -2.55 12.87
N PRO A 168 -3.15 -3.49 11.94
CA PRO A 168 -2.19 -4.55 11.63
C PRO A 168 -0.91 -4.00 11.00
N HIS A 169 0.23 -4.54 11.42
CA HIS A 169 1.54 -4.29 10.81
C HIS A 169 2.28 -5.59 10.54
N SER A 170 3.01 -5.65 9.44
CA SER A 170 3.89 -6.76 9.06
C SER A 170 5.05 -6.21 8.24
N ARG A 171 6.12 -5.73 8.89
CA ARG A 171 7.26 -5.11 8.23
C ARG A 171 8.56 -5.27 8.99
N HIS A 172 9.69 -5.23 8.28
CA HIS A 172 11.05 -5.23 8.82
C HIS A 172 11.74 -3.86 8.77
N ILE A 173 11.06 -2.85 8.25
CA ILE A 173 11.60 -1.51 8.05
C ILE A 173 10.79 -0.46 8.79
N GLY A 174 11.45 0.63 9.13
CA GLY A 174 10.87 1.82 9.74
C GLY A 174 11.41 3.09 9.10
N MET A 175 10.88 4.25 9.51
CA MET A 175 11.38 5.57 9.19
C MET A 175 11.53 6.40 10.47
N LYS A 176 12.49 7.30 10.49
CA LYS A 176 12.69 8.18 11.64
C LYS A 176 11.71 9.35 11.59
N ARG A 177 11.03 9.59 12.71
CA ARG A 177 10.14 10.72 12.88
C ARG A 177 10.83 12.05 12.53
N GLU A 178 12.07 12.21 13.01
CA GLU A 178 12.86 13.43 12.83
C GLU A 178 13.19 13.71 11.36
N ASP A 179 13.27 12.68 10.51
CA ASP A 179 13.53 12.87 9.08
C ASP A 179 12.28 13.36 8.35
N ILE A 180 11.10 12.93 8.78
CA ILE A 180 9.81 13.42 8.25
C ILE A 180 9.61 14.88 8.66
N GLU A 181 9.85 15.22 9.92
CA GLU A 181 9.67 16.59 10.47
C GLU A 181 10.57 17.64 9.82
N LYS A 182 11.69 17.23 9.21
CA LYS A 182 12.55 18.14 8.42
C LYS A 182 11.92 18.56 7.10
N VAL A 183 10.93 17.83 6.60
CA VAL A 183 10.27 18.12 5.32
C VAL A 183 9.02 18.94 5.56
N LYS A 184 9.06 20.22 5.18
CA LYS A 184 8.00 21.20 5.47
C LYS A 184 6.62 20.82 4.93
N ASP A 185 6.58 20.11 3.80
CA ASP A 185 5.32 19.76 3.13
C ASP A 185 4.69 18.45 3.68
N LEU A 186 5.37 17.78 4.63
CA LEU A 186 4.88 16.56 5.24
C LEU A 186 4.29 16.81 6.63
N THR A 187 3.21 16.10 6.91
CA THR A 187 2.55 16.09 8.23
C THR A 187 2.44 14.65 8.72
N ILE A 188 2.90 14.38 9.95
CA ILE A 188 2.64 13.11 10.62
C ILE A 188 1.22 13.16 11.17
N MET A 189 0.31 12.44 10.53
CA MET A 189 -1.12 12.48 10.84
C MET A 189 -1.53 11.51 11.93
N ALA A 190 -0.88 10.35 11.99
CA ALA A 190 -1.11 9.32 13.00
C ALA A 190 0.16 8.54 13.30
N GLU A 191 0.33 8.14 14.56
CA GLU A 191 1.44 7.33 15.04
C GLU A 191 1.03 6.50 16.27
N GLY A 192 1.88 5.59 16.73
CA GLY A 192 1.61 4.77 17.90
C GLY A 192 2.75 3.83 18.25
N ASP A 193 2.41 2.70 18.88
CA ASP A 193 3.38 1.72 19.39
C ASP A 193 4.26 1.10 18.28
N ALA A 194 3.78 1.10 17.03
CA ALA A 194 4.54 0.65 15.86
C ALA A 194 5.32 1.78 15.17
N GLY A 195 5.42 2.98 15.76
CA GLY A 195 6.03 4.17 15.18
C GLY A 195 5.05 4.99 14.33
N VAL A 196 5.58 5.75 13.37
CA VAL A 196 4.78 6.60 12.46
C VAL A 196 3.91 5.70 11.58
N TYR A 197 2.60 6.00 11.55
CA TYR A 197 1.61 5.22 10.80
C TYR A 197 1.16 5.92 9.52
N ILE A 198 0.68 7.16 9.61
CA ILE A 198 0.24 7.93 8.44
C ILE A 198 1.04 9.23 8.35
N VAL A 199 1.66 9.43 7.20
CA VAL A 199 2.27 10.70 6.79
C VAL A 199 1.50 11.22 5.58
N ALA A 200 1.28 12.52 5.49
CA ALA A 200 0.60 13.12 4.35
C ALA A 200 1.31 14.36 3.82
N ASN A 201 1.29 14.52 2.51
CA ASN A 201 1.37 15.82 1.85
C ASN A 201 -0.06 16.26 1.51
N LEU A 202 -0.63 17.09 2.37
CA LEU A 202 -2.02 17.55 2.24
C LEU A 202 -2.24 18.47 1.03
N LYS A 203 -1.19 19.12 0.55
CA LYS A 203 -1.25 19.98 -0.63
C LYS A 203 -1.48 19.16 -1.91
N ASP A 204 -0.85 18.00 -1.99
CA ASP A 204 -0.92 17.13 -3.17
C ASP A 204 -1.90 15.95 -2.95
N ASN A 205 -2.63 15.92 -1.83
CA ASN A 205 -3.52 14.83 -1.43
C ASN A 205 -2.83 13.45 -1.47
N GLU A 206 -1.59 13.38 -1.00
CA GLU A 206 -0.75 12.19 -1.04
C GLU A 206 -0.56 11.65 0.37
N PHE A 207 -0.86 10.36 0.58
CA PHE A 207 -0.87 9.70 1.88
C PHE A 207 0.04 8.47 1.88
N PHE A 208 0.88 8.37 2.89
CA PHE A 208 1.84 7.29 3.09
C PHE A 208 1.47 6.52 4.35
N ILE A 209 1.00 5.28 4.18
CA ILE A 209 0.39 4.46 5.22
C ILE A 209 1.27 3.24 5.46
N THR A 210 1.94 3.15 6.61
CA THR A 210 2.95 2.12 6.89
C THR A 210 2.37 0.79 7.38
N GLY A 211 1.10 0.76 7.77
CA GLY A 211 0.37 -0.42 8.22
C GLY A 211 -0.60 -0.94 7.16
N HIS A 212 -1.44 -1.88 7.55
CA HIS A 212 -2.30 -2.65 6.66
C HIS A 212 -3.78 -2.60 7.10
N ALA A 213 -4.46 -1.48 6.81
CA ALA A 213 -5.90 -1.34 7.11
C ALA A 213 -6.78 -2.24 6.21
N GLU A 214 -6.22 -2.74 5.09
CA GLU A 214 -6.90 -3.63 4.14
C GLU A 214 -6.96 -5.10 4.60
N TYR A 215 -6.15 -5.50 5.59
CA TYR A 215 -6.03 -6.90 6.00
C TYR A 215 -7.36 -7.51 6.44
N ASP A 216 -7.56 -8.77 6.09
CA ASP A 216 -8.61 -9.62 6.63
C ASP A 216 -8.25 -10.13 8.03
N PRO A 217 -9.21 -10.59 8.84
CA PRO A 217 -8.97 -11.09 10.20
C PRO A 217 -7.89 -12.18 10.28
N TYR A 218 -7.71 -12.96 9.20
CA TYR A 218 -6.75 -14.06 9.13
C TYR A 218 -5.44 -13.73 8.41
N SER A 219 -5.26 -12.50 7.88
CA SER A 219 -4.07 -12.14 7.09
C SER A 219 -2.78 -12.29 7.90
N LEU A 220 -2.73 -11.73 9.11
CA LEU A 220 -1.56 -11.89 9.99
C LEU A 220 -1.30 -13.36 10.35
N LYS A 221 -2.35 -14.15 10.61
CA LYS A 221 -2.19 -15.57 10.87
C LYS A 221 -1.57 -16.29 9.67
N SER A 222 -2.05 -16.02 8.47
CA SER A 222 -1.53 -16.62 7.24
C SER A 222 -0.07 -16.27 6.99
N GLU A 223 0.33 -15.03 7.28
CA GLU A 223 1.73 -14.59 7.20
C GLU A 223 2.59 -15.26 8.27
N TYR A 224 2.11 -15.34 9.50
CA TYR A 224 2.80 -16.06 10.57
C TYR A 224 3.05 -17.52 10.20
N ASP A 225 2.02 -18.24 9.77
CA ASP A 225 2.12 -19.65 9.37
C ASP A 225 3.12 -19.84 8.22
N ARG A 226 3.16 -18.91 7.26
CA ARG A 226 4.14 -18.89 6.17
C ARG A 226 5.58 -18.68 6.71
N ASP A 227 5.77 -17.69 7.55
CA ASP A 227 7.10 -17.32 8.08
C ASP A 227 7.67 -18.45 8.95
N ILE A 228 6.84 -19.09 9.77
CA ILE A 228 7.22 -20.27 10.57
C ILE A 228 7.61 -21.46 9.66
N LYS A 229 6.84 -21.73 8.60
CA LYS A 229 7.18 -22.80 7.65
C LYS A 229 8.52 -22.54 6.95
N CYS A 230 8.79 -21.31 6.57
CA CYS A 230 10.07 -20.92 6.01
C CYS A 230 11.21 -21.14 7.02
N TRP A 231 11.02 -20.77 8.30
CA TRP A 231 12.02 -20.92 9.34
C TRP A 231 12.33 -22.41 9.64
N TYR A 232 11.31 -23.25 9.76
CA TYR A 232 11.49 -24.70 9.92
C TYR A 232 12.14 -25.36 8.70
N GLY A 233 11.77 -24.92 7.48
CA GLY A 233 12.40 -25.39 6.24
C GLY A 233 13.90 -25.09 6.20
N TYR A 234 14.35 -23.94 6.67
CA TYR A 234 15.76 -23.61 6.83
C TYR A 234 16.46 -24.45 7.92
N ALA A 235 15.81 -24.67 9.06
CA ALA A 235 16.36 -25.48 10.14
C ALA A 235 16.57 -26.95 9.72
N TYR A 236 15.63 -27.53 8.95
CA TYR A 236 15.75 -28.89 8.41
C TYR A 236 16.88 -29.01 7.36
N SER A 237 17.07 -28.01 6.50
CA SER A 237 18.16 -28.05 5.50
C SER A 237 19.54 -27.94 6.12
N TYR A 238 19.70 -27.25 7.26
CA TYR A 238 20.96 -27.18 8.01
C TYR A 238 21.28 -28.50 8.73
N GLN A 239 20.27 -29.26 9.20
CA GLN A 239 20.46 -30.55 9.84
C GLN A 239 20.81 -31.69 8.86
N LEU A 240 20.52 -31.52 7.56
CA LEU A 240 20.86 -32.51 6.53
C LEU A 240 22.25 -32.28 5.91
N LEU A 241 22.92 -31.17 6.25
CA LEU A 241 24.26 -30.81 5.77
C LEU A 241 25.35 -30.87 6.87
N SER A 242 25.00 -31.27 8.08
CA SER A 242 25.89 -31.58 9.22
C SER A 242 25.92 -33.07 9.49
#